data_0e262d9b0a949142d3984a92ab4541bb
#
_entry.id   0e262d9b0a949142d3984a92ab4541bb
#
_cell.length_a   1.000
_cell.length_b   1.000
_cell.length_c   1.000
_cell.angle_alpha   90.00
_cell.angle_beta   90.00
_cell.angle_gamma   90.00
#
_symmetry.space_group_name_H-M   'P 1'
#
loop_
_entity.id
_entity.type
_entity.pdbx_description
1 polymer ?
#
loop_
_entity_poly.entity_id
_entity_poly.type
_entity_poly.pdbx_seq_one_letter_code
_entity_poly.pdbx_strand_id
1 'polypeptide(L)'
;SVGSRLTRLKAKLAKSGNPFGKALFDILAKDNLSEADWEDVEDTLLLADVGADASAQLVDDLRTDARITGKADPAEVRATLKEKLLDLVGRDTDRRLNAEKPGAAKPSVIIMVGVNGTGKTTTAGKLARLFVAENKQVMMGAADTFRAAAADQLETWGARVNVPVVRSDKDGADPASVAFEASAKAKEANADVLIIDTAGRLQNKSNLMDELGKIRRVTEKNLPVDEVLLVLDATTGQNGMAQAKVFAEAIGITGVVLS
;
A
#
# COMPACT_ATOMS: atom_id res chain seq x y z
N SER A 1 -29.52 -16.26 12.16
CA SER A 1 -29.20 -15.03 12.90
C SER A 1 -27.70 -14.75 12.82
N VAL A 2 -27.33 -13.48 12.84
CA VAL A 2 -25.92 -13.02 12.76
C VAL A 2 -25.05 -13.70 13.85
N GLY A 3 -25.59 -13.93 15.04
CA GLY A 3 -24.89 -14.61 16.13
C GLY A 3 -24.53 -16.06 15.85
N SER A 4 -25.39 -16.82 15.17
CA SER A 4 -25.09 -18.21 14.81
C SER A 4 -24.04 -18.31 13.71
N ARG A 5 -23.98 -17.31 12.81
CA ARG A 5 -22.97 -17.23 11.76
C ARG A 5 -21.57 -16.93 12.34
N LEU A 6 -21.48 -15.96 13.27
CA LEU A 6 -20.25 -15.62 13.98
C LEU A 6 -19.69 -16.80 14.80
N THR A 7 -20.55 -17.58 15.43
CA THR A 7 -20.15 -18.78 16.20
C THR A 7 -19.61 -19.87 15.27
N ARG A 8 -20.23 -20.09 14.11
CA ARG A 8 -19.75 -21.02 13.09
C ARG A 8 -18.40 -20.56 12.50
N LEU A 9 -18.25 -19.26 12.23
CA LEU A 9 -17.00 -18.66 11.77
C LEU A 9 -15.86 -18.90 12.76
N LYS A 10 -16.08 -18.63 14.04
CA LYS A 10 -15.09 -18.88 15.10
C LYS A 10 -14.69 -20.35 15.23
N ALA A 11 -15.64 -21.27 15.08
CA ALA A 11 -15.37 -22.71 15.11
C ALA A 11 -14.57 -23.19 13.89
N LYS A 12 -14.81 -22.59 12.70
CA LYS A 12 -14.01 -22.85 11.50
C LYS A 12 -12.59 -22.29 11.59
N LEU A 13 -12.41 -21.10 12.17
CA LEU A 13 -11.10 -20.51 12.44
C LEU A 13 -10.20 -21.42 13.30
N ALA A 14 -10.79 -22.02 14.35
CA ALA A 14 -10.06 -22.92 15.24
C ALA A 14 -9.58 -24.21 14.56
N LYS A 15 -10.16 -24.57 13.41
CA LYS A 15 -9.86 -25.79 12.65
C LYS A 15 -9.02 -25.55 11.39
N SER A 16 -8.82 -24.30 10.96
CA SER A 16 -8.20 -24.02 9.67
C SER A 16 -6.68 -23.90 9.75
N GLY A 17 -6.01 -25.03 9.62
CA GLY A 17 -4.61 -25.06 9.19
C GLY A 17 -4.42 -25.03 7.65
N ASN A 18 -5.50 -24.87 6.88
CA ASN A 18 -5.45 -24.91 5.41
C ASN A 18 -5.19 -23.52 4.81
N PRO A 19 -4.33 -23.42 3.80
CA PRO A 19 -4.16 -22.20 3.02
C PRO A 19 -5.50 -21.74 2.41
N PHE A 20 -5.76 -20.43 2.43
CA PHE A 20 -6.97 -19.82 1.90
C PHE A 20 -7.38 -20.31 0.50
N GLY A 21 -6.44 -20.34 -0.45
CA GLY A 21 -6.72 -20.78 -1.81
C GLY A 21 -7.14 -22.24 -1.91
N LYS A 22 -6.57 -23.10 -1.05
CA LYS A 22 -6.95 -24.52 -0.96
C LYS A 22 -8.36 -24.68 -0.40
N ALA A 23 -8.73 -23.93 0.63
CA ALA A 23 -10.06 -23.97 1.22
C ALA A 23 -11.14 -23.58 0.20
N LEU A 24 -10.94 -22.50 -0.56
CA LEU A 24 -11.85 -22.12 -1.64
C LEU A 24 -11.93 -23.17 -2.75
N PHE A 25 -10.79 -23.68 -3.17
CA PHE A 25 -10.74 -24.69 -4.22
C PHE A 25 -11.50 -25.97 -3.83
N ASP A 26 -11.31 -26.46 -2.60
CA ASP A 26 -11.96 -27.67 -2.09
C ASP A 26 -13.51 -27.54 -2.08
N ILE A 27 -14.04 -26.33 -1.84
CA ILE A 27 -15.48 -26.10 -1.93
C ILE A 27 -15.93 -26.07 -3.40
N LEU A 28 -15.26 -25.28 -4.23
CA LEU A 28 -15.64 -25.08 -5.63
C LEU A 28 -15.45 -26.31 -6.52
N ALA A 29 -14.62 -27.26 -6.09
CA ALA A 29 -14.38 -28.52 -6.82
C ALA A 29 -15.48 -29.58 -6.61
N LYS A 30 -16.49 -29.33 -5.80
CA LYS A 30 -17.62 -30.25 -5.61
C LYS A 30 -18.46 -30.35 -6.88
N ASP A 31 -19.03 -31.54 -7.13
CA ASP A 31 -19.84 -31.81 -8.33
C ASP A 31 -21.09 -30.93 -8.45
N ASN A 32 -21.76 -30.65 -7.32
CA ASN A 32 -22.91 -29.78 -7.26
C ASN A 32 -22.76 -28.82 -6.07
N LEU A 33 -22.86 -27.54 -6.35
CA LEU A 33 -22.77 -26.48 -5.33
C LEU A 33 -24.15 -26.11 -4.84
N SER A 34 -24.40 -26.32 -3.56
CA SER A 34 -25.61 -25.91 -2.86
C SER A 34 -25.51 -24.45 -2.40
N GLU A 35 -26.61 -23.86 -1.98
CA GLU A 35 -26.60 -22.53 -1.34
C GLU A 35 -25.69 -22.51 -0.09
N ALA A 36 -25.65 -23.60 0.67
CA ALA A 36 -24.76 -23.72 1.81
C ALA A 36 -23.27 -23.71 1.40
N ASP A 37 -22.93 -24.29 0.25
CA ASP A 37 -21.57 -24.24 -0.29
C ASP A 37 -21.18 -22.81 -0.70
N TRP A 38 -22.10 -22.05 -1.29
CA TRP A 38 -21.86 -20.64 -1.62
C TRP A 38 -21.73 -19.77 -0.37
N GLU A 39 -22.53 -20.02 0.67
CA GLU A 39 -22.33 -19.38 1.97
C GLU A 39 -20.94 -19.71 2.56
N ASP A 40 -20.46 -20.94 2.41
CA ASP A 40 -19.14 -21.36 2.85
C ASP A 40 -18.01 -20.67 2.07
N VAL A 41 -18.19 -20.44 0.75
CA VAL A 41 -17.25 -19.64 -0.06
C VAL A 41 -17.18 -18.22 0.48
N GLU A 42 -18.32 -17.56 0.67
CA GLU A 42 -18.36 -16.18 1.21
C GLU A 42 -17.73 -16.12 2.61
N ASP A 43 -18.07 -17.07 3.49
CA ASP A 43 -17.49 -17.15 4.83
C ASP A 43 -15.97 -17.34 4.80
N THR A 44 -15.47 -18.15 3.87
CA THR A 44 -14.01 -18.35 3.70
C THR A 44 -13.31 -17.05 3.28
N LEU A 45 -13.92 -16.29 2.38
CA LEU A 45 -13.42 -14.98 1.95
C LEU A 45 -13.41 -13.97 3.10
N LEU A 46 -14.50 -13.89 3.86
CA LEU A 46 -14.59 -12.99 5.01
C LEU A 46 -13.59 -13.36 6.12
N LEU A 47 -13.35 -14.65 6.35
CA LEU A 47 -12.34 -15.13 7.29
C LEU A 47 -10.90 -14.79 6.87
N ALA A 48 -10.66 -14.69 5.57
CA ALA A 48 -9.40 -14.24 5.01
C ALA A 48 -9.27 -12.70 4.97
N ASP A 49 -10.19 -12.00 5.66
CA ASP A 49 -10.24 -10.53 5.71
C ASP A 49 -10.46 -9.86 4.34
N VAL A 50 -11.12 -10.56 3.43
CA VAL A 50 -11.64 -9.94 2.20
C VAL A 50 -12.90 -9.17 2.56
N GLY A 51 -12.99 -7.90 2.16
CA GLY A 51 -14.13 -7.04 2.50
C GLY A 51 -15.47 -7.61 2.01
N ALA A 52 -16.56 -7.23 2.66
CA ALA A 52 -17.89 -7.76 2.37
C ALA A 52 -18.31 -7.53 0.91
N ASP A 53 -18.08 -6.33 0.37
CA ASP A 53 -18.43 -5.99 -1.01
C ASP A 53 -17.62 -6.80 -2.02
N ALA A 54 -16.32 -6.92 -1.83
CA ALA A 54 -15.45 -7.72 -2.69
C ALA A 54 -15.79 -9.22 -2.61
N SER A 55 -16.11 -9.71 -1.42
CA SER A 55 -16.55 -11.12 -1.21
C SER A 55 -17.86 -11.40 -1.93
N ALA A 56 -18.85 -10.53 -1.81
CA ALA A 56 -20.15 -10.67 -2.50
C ALA A 56 -19.97 -10.64 -4.03
N GLN A 57 -19.19 -9.70 -4.55
CA GLN A 57 -18.91 -9.61 -5.98
C GLN A 57 -18.23 -10.87 -6.51
N LEU A 58 -17.21 -11.37 -5.80
CA LEU A 58 -16.51 -12.59 -6.22
C LEU A 58 -17.42 -13.81 -6.21
N VAL A 59 -18.29 -13.95 -5.19
CA VAL A 59 -19.29 -15.03 -5.12
C VAL A 59 -20.25 -14.96 -6.31
N ASP A 60 -20.78 -13.79 -6.63
CA ASP A 60 -21.66 -13.59 -7.78
C ASP A 60 -20.97 -13.95 -9.10
N ASP A 61 -19.74 -13.50 -9.30
CA ASP A 61 -18.96 -13.80 -10.49
C ASP A 61 -18.70 -15.32 -10.65
N LEU A 62 -18.40 -16.01 -9.55
CA LEU A 62 -18.20 -17.46 -9.55
C LEU A 62 -19.49 -18.24 -9.79
N ARG A 63 -20.63 -17.81 -9.22
CA ARG A 63 -21.93 -18.45 -9.38
C ARG A 63 -22.43 -18.42 -10.82
N THR A 64 -22.08 -17.39 -11.56
CA THR A 64 -22.52 -17.19 -12.95
C THR A 64 -21.57 -17.79 -13.97
N ASP A 65 -20.37 -18.21 -13.56
CA ASP A 65 -19.38 -18.78 -14.48
C ASP A 65 -19.65 -20.27 -14.73
N ALA A 66 -19.93 -20.62 -15.99
CA ALA A 66 -20.21 -21.99 -16.38
C ALA A 66 -19.05 -22.95 -16.13
N ARG A 67 -17.81 -22.47 -16.07
CA ARG A 67 -16.63 -23.29 -15.74
C ARG A 67 -16.63 -23.74 -14.28
N ILE A 68 -17.34 -23.04 -13.40
CA ILE A 68 -17.54 -23.42 -11.99
C ILE A 68 -18.80 -24.24 -11.83
N THR A 69 -19.92 -23.83 -12.43
CA THR A 69 -21.24 -24.47 -12.25
C THR A 69 -21.48 -25.62 -13.23
N GLY A 70 -20.75 -25.69 -14.33
CA GLY A 70 -20.89 -26.66 -15.41
C GLY A 70 -20.10 -27.96 -15.25
N LYS A 71 -19.62 -28.27 -14.03
CA LYS A 71 -18.80 -29.49 -13.75
C LYS A 71 -17.49 -29.57 -14.55
N ALA A 72 -16.80 -28.43 -14.71
CA ALA A 72 -15.46 -28.40 -15.29
C ALA A 72 -14.49 -29.27 -14.49
N ASP A 73 -13.39 -29.67 -15.14
CA ASP A 73 -12.37 -30.42 -14.43
C ASP A 73 -11.68 -29.56 -13.35
N PRO A 74 -11.05 -30.17 -12.33
CA PRO A 74 -10.42 -29.45 -11.22
C PRO A 74 -9.36 -28.41 -11.65
N ALA A 75 -8.65 -28.65 -12.74
CA ALA A 75 -7.62 -27.73 -13.25
C ALA A 75 -8.29 -26.45 -13.81
N GLU A 76 -9.41 -26.60 -14.52
CA GLU A 76 -10.18 -25.48 -15.05
C GLU A 76 -10.84 -24.66 -13.93
N VAL A 77 -11.38 -25.29 -12.90
CA VAL A 77 -11.92 -24.63 -11.71
C VAL A 77 -10.84 -23.79 -11.02
N ARG A 78 -9.64 -24.34 -10.84
CA ARG A 78 -8.51 -23.63 -10.24
C ARG A 78 -8.08 -22.43 -11.08
N ALA A 79 -7.98 -22.58 -12.39
CA ALA A 79 -7.62 -21.52 -13.33
C ALA A 79 -8.67 -20.41 -13.32
N THR A 80 -9.95 -20.73 -13.28
CA THR A 80 -11.06 -19.79 -13.22
C THR A 80 -11.05 -19.00 -11.90
N LEU A 81 -10.86 -19.66 -10.76
CA LEU A 81 -10.73 -18.99 -9.46
C LEU A 81 -9.57 -17.99 -9.48
N LYS A 82 -8.41 -18.38 -9.98
CA LYS A 82 -7.24 -17.50 -10.13
C LYS A 82 -7.55 -16.30 -11.02
N GLU A 83 -8.21 -16.52 -12.14
CA GLU A 83 -8.63 -15.45 -13.05
C GLU A 83 -9.54 -14.44 -12.36
N LYS A 84 -10.58 -14.89 -11.65
CA LYS A 84 -11.51 -14.02 -10.92
C LYS A 84 -10.82 -13.22 -9.81
N LEU A 85 -9.89 -13.84 -9.08
CA LEU A 85 -9.08 -13.14 -8.08
C LEU A 85 -8.16 -12.07 -8.70
N LEU A 86 -7.56 -12.36 -9.85
CA LEU A 86 -6.73 -11.38 -10.57
C LEU A 86 -7.57 -10.22 -11.10
N ASP A 87 -8.77 -10.46 -11.60
CA ASP A 87 -9.68 -9.43 -12.05
C ASP A 87 -10.11 -8.52 -10.88
N LEU A 88 -10.36 -9.10 -9.71
CA LEU A 88 -10.72 -8.37 -8.50
C LEU A 88 -9.63 -7.37 -8.07
N VAL A 89 -8.35 -7.73 -8.19
CA VAL A 89 -7.21 -6.85 -7.85
C VAL A 89 -6.77 -5.94 -9.00
N GLY A 90 -7.35 -6.07 -10.18
CA GLY A 90 -7.07 -5.24 -11.37
C GLY A 90 -5.76 -5.62 -12.06
N ARG A 91 -5.78 -6.64 -12.93
CA ARG A 91 -4.58 -7.16 -13.62
C ARG A 91 -3.91 -6.15 -14.55
N ASP A 92 -4.67 -5.24 -15.15
CA ASP A 92 -4.20 -4.28 -16.14
C ASP A 92 -3.90 -2.89 -15.56
N THR A 93 -3.84 -2.77 -14.24
CA THR A 93 -3.51 -1.52 -13.57
C THR A 93 -2.03 -1.18 -13.79
N ASP A 94 -1.75 0.02 -14.29
CA ASP A 94 -0.38 0.53 -14.38
C ASP A 94 0.15 0.81 -12.97
N ARG A 95 1.13 0.01 -12.54
CA ARG A 95 1.76 0.09 -11.21
C ARG A 95 3.11 0.79 -11.24
N ARG A 96 3.52 1.34 -12.40
CA ARG A 96 4.77 2.09 -12.50
C ARG A 96 4.67 3.40 -11.74
N LEU A 97 5.75 3.77 -11.06
CA LEU A 97 5.88 5.11 -10.50
C LEU A 97 6.10 6.13 -11.63
N ASN A 98 5.75 7.39 -11.39
CA ASN A 98 5.90 8.45 -12.39
C ASN A 98 7.35 8.54 -12.91
N ALA A 99 8.33 8.39 -12.03
CA ALA A 99 9.76 8.41 -12.38
C ALA A 99 10.19 7.27 -13.33
N GLU A 100 9.45 6.18 -13.40
CA GLU A 100 9.70 5.04 -14.29
C GLU A 100 9.11 5.22 -15.69
N LYS A 101 8.23 6.22 -15.87
CA LYS A 101 7.56 6.46 -17.14
C LYS A 101 8.45 7.24 -18.09
N PRO A 102 8.46 6.92 -19.39
CA PRO A 102 9.17 7.68 -20.38
C PRO A 102 8.71 9.15 -20.40
N GLY A 103 9.67 10.09 -20.45
CA GLY A 103 9.36 11.52 -20.50
C GLY A 103 8.85 12.13 -19.21
N ALA A 104 8.97 11.43 -18.07
CA ALA A 104 8.64 11.99 -16.78
C ALA A 104 9.40 13.30 -16.50
N ALA A 105 8.70 14.29 -15.95
CA ALA A 105 9.31 15.54 -15.52
C ALA A 105 10.34 15.28 -14.41
N LYS A 106 11.41 16.09 -14.40
CA LYS A 106 12.49 16.02 -13.41
C LYS A 106 12.55 17.30 -12.58
N PRO A 107 12.81 17.18 -11.28
CA PRO A 107 12.75 15.98 -10.45
C PRO A 107 11.34 15.41 -10.35
N SER A 108 11.22 14.09 -10.28
CA SER A 108 9.98 13.43 -9.89
C SER A 108 9.92 13.37 -8.36
N VAL A 109 8.86 13.92 -7.75
CA VAL A 109 8.74 14.03 -6.30
C VAL A 109 7.80 12.98 -5.76
N ILE A 110 8.29 12.20 -4.80
CA ILE A 110 7.56 11.15 -4.10
C ILE A 110 7.49 11.51 -2.61
N ILE A 111 6.30 11.64 -2.05
CA ILE A 111 6.10 11.76 -0.61
C ILE A 111 5.66 10.41 -0.05
N MET A 112 6.39 9.91 0.96
CA MET A 112 6.06 8.67 1.66
C MET A 112 5.20 9.01 2.88
N VAL A 113 4.02 8.42 2.99
CA VAL A 113 3.11 8.58 4.11
C VAL A 113 2.69 7.23 4.68
N GLY A 114 2.21 7.22 5.90
CA GLY A 114 1.78 6.01 6.60
C GLY A 114 2.05 6.08 8.09
N VAL A 115 1.46 5.18 8.86
CA VAL A 115 1.65 5.12 10.31
C VAL A 115 3.03 4.60 10.67
N ASN A 116 3.50 4.93 11.88
CA ASN A 116 4.74 4.39 12.40
C ASN A 116 4.70 2.85 12.48
N GLY A 117 5.82 2.21 12.19
CA GLY A 117 5.96 0.74 12.26
C GLY A 117 5.52 -0.01 10.99
N THR A 118 5.08 0.68 9.93
CA THR A 118 4.70 0.03 8.66
C THR A 118 5.87 -0.19 7.69
N GLY A 119 7.09 0.19 8.06
CA GLY A 119 8.26 0.07 7.18
C GLY A 119 8.41 1.23 6.17
N LYS A 120 7.82 2.38 6.46
CA LYS A 120 7.83 3.55 5.57
C LYS A 120 9.25 4.08 5.28
N THR A 121 10.06 4.29 6.31
CA THR A 121 11.46 4.75 6.16
C THR A 121 12.31 3.71 5.42
N THR A 122 12.14 2.43 5.74
CA THR A 122 12.81 1.33 5.03
C THR A 122 12.40 1.26 3.57
N THR A 123 11.12 1.47 3.26
CA THR A 123 10.61 1.52 1.88
C THR A 123 11.21 2.69 1.12
N ALA A 124 11.32 3.86 1.73
CA ALA A 124 11.99 5.03 1.12
C ALA A 124 13.44 4.70 0.74
N GLY A 125 14.20 4.07 1.63
CA GLY A 125 15.56 3.62 1.35
C GLY A 125 15.66 2.57 0.23
N LYS A 126 14.72 1.62 0.18
CA LYS A 126 14.67 0.61 -0.89
C LYS A 126 14.33 1.22 -2.24
N LEU A 127 13.41 2.19 -2.29
CA LEU A 127 13.09 2.94 -3.51
C LEU A 127 14.30 3.74 -4.01
N ALA A 128 15.00 4.43 -3.10
CA ALA A 128 16.22 5.15 -3.46
C ALA A 128 17.25 4.21 -4.11
N ARG A 129 17.45 3.03 -3.52
CA ARG A 129 18.36 2.02 -4.08
C ARG A 129 17.91 1.53 -5.46
N LEU A 130 16.62 1.32 -5.65
CA LEU A 130 16.06 0.89 -6.94
C LEU A 130 16.36 1.93 -8.03
N PHE A 131 16.07 3.20 -7.78
CA PHE A 131 16.31 4.27 -8.74
C PHE A 131 17.79 4.49 -9.02
N VAL A 132 18.67 4.37 -8.01
CA VAL A 132 20.11 4.41 -8.22
C VAL A 132 20.59 3.27 -9.12
N ALA A 133 20.04 2.06 -8.95
CA ALA A 133 20.33 0.92 -9.81
C ALA A 133 19.88 1.13 -11.28
N GLU A 134 18.90 2.01 -11.49
CA GLU A 134 18.44 2.47 -12.80
C GLU A 134 19.22 3.69 -13.33
N ASN A 135 20.37 4.01 -12.73
CA ASN A 135 21.22 5.15 -13.05
C ASN A 135 20.54 6.52 -12.88
N LYS A 136 19.58 6.63 -11.97
CA LYS A 136 18.93 7.90 -11.63
C LYS A 136 19.66 8.60 -10.47
N GLN A 137 19.73 9.92 -10.56
CA GLN A 137 20.18 10.75 -9.46
C GLN A 137 19.05 10.96 -8.46
N VAL A 138 19.23 10.46 -7.25
CA VAL A 138 18.22 10.47 -6.19
C VAL A 138 18.66 11.39 -5.05
N MET A 139 17.70 12.11 -4.48
CA MET A 139 17.84 12.85 -3.24
C MET A 139 16.73 12.45 -2.28
N MET A 140 17.01 12.46 -0.98
CA MET A 140 16.00 12.18 0.04
C MET A 140 15.86 13.35 1.00
N GLY A 141 14.65 13.55 1.52
CA GLY A 141 14.32 14.50 2.59
C GLY A 141 13.80 13.77 3.82
N ALA A 142 14.42 14.02 4.98
CA ALA A 142 14.03 13.47 6.29
C ALA A 142 13.05 14.41 6.99
N ALA A 143 11.78 14.37 6.59
CA ALA A 143 10.73 15.20 7.17
C ALA A 143 10.00 14.54 8.37
N ASP A 144 10.45 13.37 8.86
CA ASP A 144 10.11 12.86 10.19
C ASP A 144 11.06 13.46 11.22
N THR A 145 10.79 14.70 11.64
CA THR A 145 11.65 15.47 12.53
C THR A 145 11.43 15.15 14.01
N PHE A 146 10.39 14.39 14.33
CA PHE A 146 10.08 13.98 15.70
C PHE A 146 10.85 12.74 16.15
N ARG A 147 11.28 11.90 15.20
CA ARG A 147 12.05 10.70 15.48
C ARG A 147 13.46 10.86 14.89
N ALA A 148 14.42 11.23 15.72
CA ALA A 148 15.83 11.32 15.31
C ALA A 148 16.33 9.99 14.67
N ALA A 149 15.91 8.85 15.21
CA ALA A 149 16.24 7.55 14.66
C ALA A 149 15.77 7.34 13.22
N ALA A 150 14.63 7.92 12.79
CA ALA A 150 14.17 7.83 11.41
C ALA A 150 15.09 8.60 10.45
N ALA A 151 15.50 9.79 10.82
CA ALA A 151 16.46 10.58 10.03
C ALA A 151 17.83 9.88 9.94
N ASP A 152 18.32 9.33 11.05
CA ASP A 152 19.58 8.57 11.10
C ASP A 152 19.51 7.30 10.23
N GLN A 153 18.39 6.60 10.26
CA GLN A 153 18.16 5.42 9.40
C GLN A 153 18.16 5.81 7.93
N LEU A 154 17.52 6.93 7.57
CA LEU A 154 17.47 7.41 6.20
C LEU A 154 18.87 7.80 5.70
N GLU A 155 19.66 8.49 6.52
CA GLU A 155 21.06 8.81 6.22
C GLU A 155 21.92 7.55 6.04
N THR A 156 21.72 6.54 6.88
CA THR A 156 22.41 5.25 6.74
C THR A 156 22.09 4.58 5.40
N TRP A 157 20.86 4.58 4.99
CA TRP A 157 20.46 4.10 3.66
C TRP A 157 21.10 4.94 2.54
N GLY A 158 21.03 6.26 2.66
CA GLY A 158 21.60 7.18 1.68
C GLY A 158 23.10 6.99 1.50
N ALA A 159 23.85 6.85 2.60
CA ALA A 159 25.29 6.62 2.57
C ALA A 159 25.68 5.32 1.84
N ARG A 160 24.87 4.25 2.01
CA ARG A 160 25.12 2.96 1.34
C ARG A 160 24.98 3.02 -0.18
N VAL A 161 24.15 3.90 -0.68
CA VAL A 161 23.86 4.03 -2.13
C VAL A 161 24.29 5.37 -2.69
N ASN A 162 25.05 6.14 -1.93
CA ASN A 162 25.56 7.47 -2.30
C ASN A 162 24.45 8.47 -2.69
N VAL A 163 23.39 8.50 -1.88
CA VAL A 163 22.25 9.40 -2.02
C VAL A 163 22.29 10.46 -0.92
N PRO A 164 22.33 11.76 -1.25
CA PRO A 164 22.28 12.82 -0.25
C PRO A 164 20.91 12.87 0.45
N VAL A 165 20.95 13.13 1.75
CA VAL A 165 19.75 13.26 2.59
C VAL A 165 19.72 14.66 3.19
N VAL A 166 18.65 15.40 2.90
CA VAL A 166 18.38 16.70 3.53
C VAL A 166 17.67 16.44 4.85
N ARG A 167 18.25 16.93 5.93
CA ARG A 167 17.66 16.86 7.28
C ARG A 167 17.90 18.14 8.05
N SER A 168 17.14 18.37 9.11
CA SER A 168 17.40 19.46 10.07
C SER A 168 18.43 19.03 11.11
N ASP A 169 19.26 19.97 11.54
CA ASP A 169 20.17 19.81 12.68
C ASP A 169 19.45 19.92 14.03
N LYS A 170 18.19 20.34 14.05
CA LYS A 170 17.38 20.54 15.26
C LYS A 170 16.32 19.44 15.35
N ASP A 171 16.29 18.76 16.51
CA ASP A 171 15.19 17.88 16.86
C ASP A 171 13.88 18.68 16.94
N GLY A 172 12.80 18.10 16.40
CA GLY A 172 11.49 18.75 16.41
C GLY A 172 11.35 19.99 15.50
N ALA A 173 12.26 20.14 14.52
CA ALA A 173 12.13 21.18 13.50
C ALA A 173 10.81 21.06 12.73
N ASP A 174 10.36 22.14 12.09
CA ASP A 174 9.17 22.11 11.24
C ASP A 174 9.41 21.15 10.04
N PRO A 175 8.67 20.05 9.92
CA PRO A 175 8.80 19.12 8.81
C PRO A 175 8.63 19.78 7.44
N ALA A 176 7.75 20.77 7.35
CA ALA A 176 7.54 21.51 6.11
C ALA A 176 8.78 22.31 5.68
N SER A 177 9.58 22.81 6.63
CA SER A 177 10.84 23.50 6.29
C SER A 177 11.87 22.54 5.71
N VAL A 178 11.93 21.31 6.19
CA VAL A 178 12.79 20.26 5.63
C VAL A 178 12.36 19.87 4.22
N ALA A 179 11.06 19.69 4.00
CA ALA A 179 10.50 19.39 2.69
C ALA A 179 10.73 20.52 1.68
N PHE A 180 10.60 21.76 2.12
CA PHE A 180 10.89 22.93 1.30
C PHE A 180 12.38 22.97 0.89
N GLU A 181 13.30 22.79 1.82
CA GLU A 181 14.72 22.75 1.56
C GLU A 181 15.10 21.59 0.64
N ALA A 182 14.58 20.40 0.88
CA ALA A 182 14.84 19.23 0.04
C ALA A 182 14.36 19.44 -1.40
N SER A 183 13.18 20.00 -1.59
CA SER A 183 12.64 20.28 -2.91
C SER A 183 13.40 21.38 -3.64
N ALA A 184 13.86 22.42 -2.92
CA ALA A 184 14.72 23.46 -3.50
C ALA A 184 16.08 22.89 -3.96
N LYS A 185 16.73 22.09 -3.12
CA LYS A 185 18.02 21.44 -3.44
C LYS A 185 17.90 20.44 -4.59
N ALA A 186 16.82 19.64 -4.61
CA ALA A 186 16.58 18.69 -5.70
C ALA A 186 16.38 19.41 -7.04
N LYS A 187 15.65 20.52 -7.03
CA LYS A 187 15.45 21.36 -8.21
C LYS A 187 16.76 21.97 -8.70
N GLU A 188 17.56 22.55 -7.81
CA GLU A 188 18.86 23.15 -8.14
C GLU A 188 19.83 22.12 -8.71
N ALA A 189 19.91 20.93 -8.12
CA ALA A 189 20.74 19.83 -8.58
C ALA A 189 20.22 19.13 -9.83
N ASN A 190 19.01 19.46 -10.29
CA ASN A 190 18.30 18.74 -11.37
C ASN A 190 18.30 17.22 -11.14
N ALA A 191 18.00 16.80 -9.91
CA ALA A 191 17.89 15.39 -9.56
C ALA A 191 16.79 14.71 -10.38
N ASP A 192 16.89 13.40 -10.59
CA ASP A 192 15.84 12.64 -11.26
C ASP A 192 14.65 12.38 -10.34
N VAL A 193 14.93 12.07 -9.07
CA VAL A 193 13.94 11.70 -8.08
C VAL A 193 14.25 12.35 -6.73
N LEU A 194 13.20 12.88 -6.08
CA LEU A 194 13.23 13.29 -4.69
C LEU A 194 12.24 12.43 -3.91
N ILE A 195 12.70 11.78 -2.84
CA ILE A 195 11.87 11.01 -1.93
C ILE A 195 11.83 11.70 -0.57
N ILE A 196 10.64 12.09 -0.12
CA ILE A 196 10.42 12.75 1.18
C ILE A 196 9.76 11.75 2.13
N ASP A 197 10.47 11.39 3.20
CA ASP A 197 9.94 10.57 4.30
C ASP A 197 9.28 11.47 5.33
N THR A 198 8.08 11.10 5.80
CA THR A 198 7.27 11.90 6.72
C THR A 198 7.00 11.17 8.02
N ALA A 199 6.55 11.91 9.04
CA ALA A 199 6.11 11.34 10.31
C ALA A 199 4.83 10.50 10.14
N GLY A 200 4.62 9.55 11.05
CA GLY A 200 3.46 8.65 11.03
C GLY A 200 2.80 8.46 12.41
N ARG A 201 2.81 9.48 13.27
CA ARG A 201 2.20 9.41 14.61
C ARG A 201 0.69 9.59 14.54
N LEU A 202 -0.09 8.55 14.77
CA LEU A 202 -1.55 8.62 14.87
C LEU A 202 -2.07 9.07 16.24
N GLN A 203 -1.24 9.16 17.27
CA GLN A 203 -1.62 9.66 18.60
C GLN A 203 -2.18 11.08 18.54
N ASN A 204 -1.71 11.86 17.59
CA ASN A 204 -2.21 13.20 17.29
C ASN A 204 -2.56 13.29 15.80
N LYS A 205 -3.63 12.57 15.42
CA LYS A 205 -4.08 12.42 14.03
C LYS A 205 -4.35 13.75 13.33
N SER A 206 -5.03 14.67 14.00
CA SER A 206 -5.37 15.99 13.42
C SER A 206 -4.11 16.76 13.06
N ASN A 207 -3.13 16.85 13.98
CA ASN A 207 -1.88 17.54 13.72
C ASN A 207 -1.06 16.85 12.61
N LEU A 208 -1.03 15.51 12.58
CA LEU A 208 -0.35 14.80 11.52
C LEU A 208 -0.94 15.11 10.14
N MET A 209 -2.28 15.13 10.04
CA MET A 209 -2.95 15.37 8.75
C MET A 209 -2.74 16.81 8.29
N ASP A 210 -2.81 17.79 9.18
CA ASP A 210 -2.50 19.20 8.89
C ASP A 210 -1.03 19.37 8.45
N GLU A 211 -0.11 18.70 9.13
CA GLU A 211 1.31 18.70 8.80
C GLU A 211 1.59 18.10 7.42
N LEU A 212 0.99 16.96 7.08
CA LEU A 212 1.15 16.34 5.77
C LEU A 212 0.62 17.25 4.65
N GLY A 213 -0.54 17.87 4.86
CA GLY A 213 -1.09 18.86 3.93
C GLY A 213 -0.15 20.06 3.74
N LYS A 214 0.45 20.55 4.81
CA LYS A 214 1.44 21.64 4.76
C LYS A 214 2.72 21.22 4.02
N ILE A 215 3.24 20.03 4.27
CA ILE A 215 4.40 19.47 3.57
C ILE A 215 4.16 19.48 2.06
N ARG A 216 3.03 18.98 1.61
CA ARG A 216 2.68 18.99 0.19
C ARG A 216 2.63 20.41 -0.38
N ARG A 217 1.94 21.30 0.28
CA ARG A 217 1.79 22.70 -0.18
C ARG A 217 3.13 23.44 -0.30
N VAL A 218 4.03 23.28 0.66
CA VAL A 218 5.34 23.95 0.60
C VAL A 218 6.27 23.32 -0.41
N THR A 219 6.21 22.00 -0.60
CA THR A 219 6.96 21.29 -1.64
C THR A 219 6.54 21.79 -3.02
N GLU A 220 5.24 21.96 -3.24
CA GLU A 220 4.67 22.42 -4.51
C GLU A 220 5.03 23.87 -4.87
N LYS A 221 5.56 24.64 -3.94
CA LYS A 221 6.17 25.96 -4.25
C LYS A 221 7.45 25.82 -5.09
N ASN A 222 8.16 24.71 -4.99
CA ASN A 222 9.39 24.44 -5.71
C ASN A 222 9.20 23.46 -6.87
N LEU A 223 8.49 22.36 -6.64
CA LEU A 223 8.31 21.23 -7.54
C LEU A 223 6.91 20.63 -7.38
N PRO A 224 6.25 20.26 -8.48
CA PRO A 224 5.01 19.51 -8.35
C PRO A 224 5.26 18.16 -7.67
N VAL A 225 4.31 17.72 -6.83
CA VAL A 225 4.33 16.40 -6.22
C VAL A 225 3.68 15.40 -7.19
N ASP A 226 4.47 14.43 -7.66
CA ASP A 226 4.04 13.47 -8.66
C ASP A 226 3.39 12.24 -8.05
N GLU A 227 3.90 11.81 -6.89
CA GLU A 227 3.41 10.64 -6.18
C GLU A 227 3.29 10.90 -4.68
N VAL A 228 2.22 10.39 -4.09
CA VAL A 228 2.07 10.25 -2.64
C VAL A 228 1.80 8.79 -2.37
N LEU A 229 2.77 8.08 -1.79
CA LEU A 229 2.71 6.65 -1.55
C LEU A 229 2.38 6.36 -0.10
N LEU A 230 1.26 5.70 0.13
CA LEU A 230 0.87 5.19 1.44
C LEU A 230 1.50 3.80 1.66
N VAL A 231 2.32 3.68 2.68
CA VAL A 231 2.88 2.38 3.08
C VAL A 231 1.96 1.76 4.13
N LEU A 232 1.41 0.60 3.80
CA LEU A 232 0.58 -0.21 4.67
C LEU A 232 1.32 -1.51 5.02
N ASP A 233 1.20 -1.93 6.27
CA ASP A 233 1.57 -3.29 6.68
C ASP A 233 0.52 -4.27 6.11
N ALA A 234 0.96 -5.27 5.37
CA ALA A 234 0.08 -6.27 4.76
C ALA A 234 -0.76 -7.04 5.79
N THR A 235 -0.32 -7.10 7.06
CA THR A 235 -1.08 -7.74 8.15
C THR A 235 -2.25 -6.89 8.66
N THR A 236 -2.35 -5.63 8.26
CA THR A 236 -3.41 -4.72 8.70
C THR A 236 -4.81 -5.14 8.19
N GLY A 237 -4.88 -5.75 7.00
CA GLY A 237 -6.14 -6.21 6.40
C GLY A 237 -7.10 -5.06 6.10
N GLN A 238 -8.39 -5.22 6.41
CA GLN A 238 -9.44 -4.23 6.14
C GLN A 238 -9.23 -2.89 6.85
N ASN A 239 -8.50 -2.84 7.95
CA ASN A 239 -8.14 -1.58 8.60
C ASN A 239 -7.26 -0.68 7.70
N GLY A 240 -6.54 -1.26 6.75
CA GLY A 240 -5.80 -0.52 5.74
C GLY A 240 -6.68 0.41 4.89
N MET A 241 -7.91 0.02 4.59
CA MET A 241 -8.88 0.84 3.85
C MET A 241 -9.25 2.11 4.63
N ALA A 242 -9.46 2.00 5.95
CA ALA A 242 -9.75 3.15 6.80
C ALA A 242 -8.55 4.11 6.86
N GLN A 243 -7.33 3.60 6.99
CA GLN A 243 -6.11 4.40 6.93
C GLN A 243 -5.97 5.10 5.57
N ALA A 244 -6.14 4.38 4.47
CA ALA A 244 -6.05 4.94 3.12
C ALA A 244 -7.02 6.10 2.92
N LYS A 245 -8.26 5.99 3.41
CA LYS A 245 -9.25 7.05 3.33
C LYS A 245 -8.81 8.30 4.06
N VAL A 246 -8.29 8.18 5.28
CA VAL A 246 -7.82 9.30 6.09
C VAL A 246 -6.66 10.03 5.43
N PHE A 247 -5.65 9.30 4.94
CA PHE A 247 -4.51 9.90 4.24
C PHE A 247 -4.92 10.51 2.89
N ALA A 248 -5.85 9.89 2.16
CA ALA A 248 -6.35 10.43 0.91
C ALA A 248 -7.04 11.79 1.11
N GLU A 249 -7.83 11.95 2.18
CA GLU A 249 -8.48 13.22 2.53
C GLU A 249 -7.46 14.30 2.93
N ALA A 250 -6.39 13.92 3.63
CA ALA A 250 -5.39 14.86 4.14
C ALA A 250 -4.40 15.37 3.09
N ILE A 251 -3.89 14.51 2.25
CA ILE A 251 -2.78 14.82 1.33
C ILE A 251 -3.03 14.32 -0.12
N GLY A 252 -3.97 13.43 -0.33
CA GLY A 252 -4.24 12.79 -1.63
C GLY A 252 -3.18 11.76 -1.98
N ILE A 253 -3.51 10.48 -1.85
CA ILE A 253 -2.60 9.37 -2.21
C ILE A 253 -2.74 8.99 -3.68
N THR A 254 -1.63 8.63 -4.31
CA THR A 254 -1.57 8.17 -5.72
C THR A 254 -1.28 6.68 -5.83
N GLY A 255 -0.73 6.08 -4.79
CA GLY A 255 -0.40 4.66 -4.77
C GLY A 255 -0.28 4.11 -3.36
N VAL A 256 -0.30 2.79 -3.27
CA VAL A 256 -0.15 2.04 -2.03
C VAL A 256 1.02 1.06 -2.16
N VAL A 257 1.84 1.01 -1.13
CA VAL A 257 2.91 0.02 -0.98
C VAL A 257 2.52 -0.92 0.16
N LEU A 258 2.49 -2.21 -0.13
CA LEU A 258 2.29 -3.26 0.89
C LEU A 258 3.65 -3.78 1.36
N SER A 259 3.88 -3.74 2.66
CA SER A 259 5.14 -4.19 3.27
C SER A 259 4.97 -5.46 4.10
#